data_cc4b709ba8a8a1eec15deae0765a9fe1
#
_entry.id   cc4b709ba8a8a1eec15deae0765a9fe1
#
_cell.length_a   1.000
_cell.length_b   1.000
_cell.length_c   1.000
_cell.angle_alpha   90.00
_cell.angle_beta   90.00
_cell.angle_gamma   90.00
#
_symmetry.space_group_name_H-M   'P 1'
#
loop_
_entity.id
_entity.type
_entity.pdbx_description
1 polymer ?
#
loop_
_entity_poly.entity_id
_entity_poly.type
_entity_poly.pdbx_seq_one_letter_code
_entity_poly.pdbx_strand_id
1 'polypeptide(L)'
;MKFLIIFIYLIATSFSYAIEKPNIKNLVLTNNLKIYDEVIFKDKNQKNVDLADYKGKLVILNFWATWCAPCREEMPSLDTLQSDDRINNLKVFPINIGQENLSKSRIFYKELGIQNLDIYFDSSITLAKKFTLRGVPTTILFNKKGEEFARVIGSIDFNDEEFINWLKYFN
;
A
#
# COMPACT_ATOMS: atom_id res chain seq x y z
N MET A 1 -4.34 -16.15 -66.19
CA MET A 1 -3.84 -16.52 -64.87
C MET A 1 -4.21 -15.39 -63.90
N LYS A 2 -5.21 -15.63 -63.02
CA LYS A 2 -5.65 -14.66 -62.03
C LYS A 2 -5.01 -15.03 -60.67
N PHE A 3 -4.06 -14.22 -60.19
CA PHE A 3 -3.48 -14.41 -58.89
C PHE A 3 -4.48 -13.91 -57.82
N LEU A 4 -4.96 -14.84 -57.00
CA LEU A 4 -5.82 -14.57 -55.86
C LEU A 4 -4.93 -14.22 -54.69
N ILE A 5 -4.83 -12.94 -54.33
CA ILE A 5 -4.11 -12.49 -53.11
C ILE A 5 -5.06 -12.66 -51.92
N ILE A 6 -4.81 -13.70 -51.11
CA ILE A 6 -5.52 -13.90 -49.85
C ILE A 6 -4.85 -13.00 -48.80
N PHE A 7 -5.51 -11.92 -48.45
CA PHE A 7 -5.14 -11.05 -47.31
C PHE A 7 -5.59 -11.77 -46.03
N ILE A 8 -4.66 -12.45 -45.36
CA ILE A 8 -4.90 -12.95 -44.01
C ILE A 8 -4.80 -11.79 -43.04
N TYR A 9 -5.94 -11.25 -42.61
CA TYR A 9 -6.02 -10.33 -41.46
C TYR A 9 -5.73 -11.14 -40.20
N LEU A 10 -4.51 -11.05 -39.68
CA LEU A 10 -4.17 -11.42 -38.30
C LEU A 10 -4.86 -10.43 -37.37
N ILE A 11 -6.05 -10.77 -36.88
CA ILE A 11 -6.70 -10.07 -35.79
C ILE A 11 -5.90 -10.43 -34.53
N ALA A 12 -4.95 -9.57 -34.18
CA ALA A 12 -4.31 -9.59 -32.86
C ALA A 12 -5.37 -9.19 -31.83
N THR A 13 -6.10 -10.16 -31.31
CA THR A 13 -6.93 -9.96 -30.14
C THR A 13 -6.01 -9.70 -28.96
N SER A 14 -5.79 -8.44 -28.62
CA SER A 14 -5.16 -8.03 -27.38
C SER A 14 -6.09 -8.48 -26.24
N PHE A 15 -5.84 -9.66 -25.68
CA PHE A 15 -6.44 -10.06 -24.43
C PHE A 15 -5.89 -9.12 -23.35
N SER A 16 -6.64 -8.04 -23.08
CA SER A 16 -6.44 -7.25 -21.89
C SER A 16 -6.92 -8.10 -20.71
N TYR A 17 -5.99 -8.79 -20.05
CA TYR A 17 -6.29 -9.43 -18.78
C TYR A 17 -6.61 -8.30 -17.80
N ALA A 18 -7.88 -8.08 -17.53
CA ALA A 18 -8.28 -7.24 -16.41
C ALA A 18 -7.74 -7.92 -15.14
N ILE A 19 -6.90 -7.20 -14.40
CA ILE A 19 -6.39 -7.66 -13.11
C ILE A 19 -7.61 -7.79 -12.18
N GLU A 20 -8.01 -9.03 -11.89
CA GLU A 20 -9.15 -9.27 -11.02
C GLU A 20 -8.79 -8.92 -9.57
N LYS A 21 -9.68 -8.19 -8.91
CA LYS A 21 -9.55 -7.84 -7.51
C LYS A 21 -9.62 -9.11 -6.66
N PRO A 22 -8.70 -9.33 -5.68
CA PRO A 22 -8.81 -10.45 -4.75
C PRO A 22 -10.09 -10.37 -3.91
N ASN A 23 -10.59 -11.50 -3.47
CA ASN A 23 -11.82 -11.57 -2.68
C ASN A 23 -11.59 -11.13 -1.23
N ILE A 24 -11.11 -9.92 -1.05
CA ILE A 24 -10.86 -9.30 0.26
C ILE A 24 -11.93 -8.25 0.52
N LYS A 25 -12.76 -8.49 1.53
CA LYS A 25 -13.95 -7.67 1.84
C LYS A 25 -13.63 -6.18 2.04
N ASN A 26 -12.52 -5.89 2.68
CA ASN A 26 -12.14 -4.53 3.07
C ASN A 26 -11.32 -3.79 1.99
N LEU A 27 -10.96 -4.45 0.89
CA LEU A 27 -10.21 -3.87 -0.21
C LEU A 27 -11.15 -3.16 -1.18
N VAL A 28 -10.87 -1.90 -1.44
CA VAL A 28 -11.63 -1.04 -2.37
C VAL A 28 -10.68 -0.56 -3.46
N LEU A 29 -11.02 -0.82 -4.72
CA LEU A 29 -10.28 -0.27 -5.86
C LEU A 29 -10.71 1.18 -6.11
N THR A 30 -9.76 2.01 -6.49
CA THR A 30 -10.02 3.39 -6.89
C THR A 30 -10.45 3.41 -8.35
N ASN A 31 -11.67 3.87 -8.64
CA ASN A 31 -12.20 3.95 -10.01
C ASN A 31 -11.38 4.90 -10.90
N ASN A 32 -10.83 5.97 -10.32
CA ASN A 32 -9.94 6.91 -10.97
C ASN A 32 -8.64 7.00 -10.18
N LEU A 33 -7.52 6.69 -10.82
CA LEU A 33 -6.20 6.82 -10.22
C LEU A 33 -6.00 8.26 -9.72
N LYS A 34 -5.51 8.41 -8.47
CA LYS A 34 -5.32 9.72 -7.83
C LYS A 34 -3.85 9.97 -7.56
N ILE A 35 -3.39 11.13 -7.96
CA ILE A 35 -2.09 11.68 -7.57
C ILE A 35 -2.34 12.72 -6.48
N TYR A 36 -1.49 12.72 -5.47
CA TYR A 36 -1.53 13.69 -4.38
C TYR A 36 -0.25 14.50 -4.36
N ASP A 37 -0.41 15.82 -4.27
CA ASP A 37 0.72 16.71 -4.06
C ASP A 37 1.14 16.66 -2.58
N GLU A 38 2.46 16.78 -2.32
CA GLU A 38 3.02 16.93 -0.97
C GLU A 38 2.54 15.88 0.04
N VAL A 39 2.83 14.61 -0.21
CA VAL A 39 2.60 13.53 0.77
C VAL A 39 3.84 13.41 1.64
N ILE A 40 3.93 14.23 2.67
CA ILE A 40 5.09 14.34 3.55
C ILE A 40 4.71 13.90 4.96
N PHE A 41 5.54 13.04 5.56
CA PHE A 41 5.42 12.57 6.93
C PHE A 41 6.81 12.54 7.60
N LYS A 42 6.90 12.18 8.88
CA LYS A 42 8.14 12.16 9.63
C LYS A 42 8.64 10.75 9.89
N ASP A 43 9.95 10.53 9.78
CA ASP A 43 10.58 9.32 10.28
C ASP A 43 10.77 9.38 11.82
N LYS A 44 11.34 8.31 12.39
CA LYS A 44 11.67 8.20 13.82
C LYS A 44 12.64 9.27 14.33
N ASN A 45 13.39 9.94 13.44
CA ASN A 45 14.33 11.01 13.74
C ASN A 45 13.78 12.39 13.42
N GLN A 46 12.47 12.52 13.17
CA GLN A 46 11.77 13.77 12.81
C GLN A 46 12.19 14.37 11.46
N LYS A 47 12.84 13.59 10.60
CA LYS A 47 13.15 14.01 9.23
C LYS A 47 11.92 13.84 8.33
N ASN A 48 11.76 14.74 7.38
CA ASN A 48 10.74 14.61 6.34
C ASN A 48 11.04 13.42 5.45
N VAL A 49 9.98 12.66 5.16
CA VAL A 49 9.93 11.64 4.13
C VAL A 49 8.86 12.08 3.14
N ASP A 50 9.21 12.22 1.88
CA ASP A 50 8.29 12.57 0.81
C ASP A 50 7.97 11.32 -0.03
N LEU A 51 6.69 11.04 -0.25
CA LEU A 51 6.25 9.94 -1.09
C LEU A 51 6.80 10.07 -2.53
N ALA A 52 7.01 11.30 -3.01
CA ALA A 52 7.54 11.55 -4.35
C ALA A 52 8.93 10.93 -4.59
N ASP A 53 9.74 10.75 -3.54
CA ASP A 53 11.06 10.12 -3.60
C ASP A 53 11.00 8.61 -3.85
N TYR A 54 9.80 8.03 -3.75
CA TYR A 54 9.56 6.58 -3.91
C TYR A 54 8.89 6.21 -5.24
N LYS A 55 8.86 7.11 -6.21
CA LYS A 55 8.45 6.77 -7.57
C LYS A 55 9.30 5.62 -8.12
N GLY A 56 8.68 4.71 -8.83
CA GLY A 56 9.29 3.46 -9.28
C GLY A 56 9.09 2.29 -8.31
N LYS A 57 8.55 2.54 -7.11
CA LYS A 57 8.20 1.50 -6.13
C LYS A 57 6.69 1.33 -6.00
N LEU A 58 6.27 0.12 -5.66
CA LEU A 58 4.96 -0.13 -5.09
C LEU A 58 5.00 0.36 -3.64
N VAL A 59 4.12 1.29 -3.27
CA VAL A 59 4.13 1.88 -1.93
C VAL A 59 2.82 1.58 -1.20
N ILE A 60 2.95 1.21 0.06
CA ILE A 60 1.85 1.04 1.01
C ILE A 60 2.00 2.06 2.13
N LEU A 61 1.02 2.96 2.28
CA LEU A 61 0.87 3.80 3.47
C LEU A 61 -0.18 3.17 4.37
N ASN A 62 0.23 2.67 5.53
CA ASN A 62 -0.68 2.11 6.54
C ASN A 62 -0.80 3.10 7.71
N PHE A 63 -2.01 3.58 7.97
CA PHE A 63 -2.30 4.51 9.06
C PHE A 63 -2.80 3.76 10.28
N TRP A 64 -2.14 3.96 11.42
CA TRP A 64 -2.36 3.19 12.63
C TRP A 64 -2.19 4.00 13.92
N ALA A 65 -2.52 3.40 15.07
CA ALA A 65 -2.27 3.95 16.40
C ALA A 65 -2.09 2.82 17.43
N THR A 66 -1.40 3.07 18.54
CA THR A 66 -1.12 2.03 19.55
C THR A 66 -2.38 1.55 20.30
N TRP A 67 -3.40 2.39 20.41
CA TRP A 67 -4.69 2.08 21.01
C TRP A 67 -5.67 1.35 20.10
N CYS A 68 -5.32 1.16 18.84
CA CYS A 68 -6.16 0.54 17.82
C CYS A 68 -5.99 -0.99 17.85
N ALA A 69 -6.97 -1.71 18.39
CA ALA A 69 -6.90 -3.18 18.49
C ALA A 69 -6.77 -3.88 17.12
N PRO A 70 -7.57 -3.56 16.07
CA PRO A 70 -7.39 -4.20 14.76
C PRO A 70 -6.06 -3.82 14.08
N CYS A 71 -5.46 -2.66 14.38
CA CYS A 71 -4.10 -2.34 13.91
C CYS A 71 -3.07 -3.30 14.51
N ARG A 72 -3.25 -3.65 15.79
CA ARG A 72 -2.38 -4.61 16.49
C ARG A 72 -2.45 -6.01 15.86
N GLU A 73 -3.62 -6.39 15.39
CA GLU A 73 -3.84 -7.70 14.74
C GLU A 73 -3.16 -7.80 13.37
N GLU A 74 -3.21 -6.75 12.56
CA GLU A 74 -2.66 -6.77 11.19
C GLU A 74 -1.15 -6.51 11.12
N MET A 75 -0.57 -5.78 12.07
CA MET A 75 0.81 -5.29 12.00
C MET A 75 1.86 -6.39 11.79
N PRO A 76 1.77 -7.60 12.41
CA PRO A 76 2.72 -8.68 12.15
C PRO A 76 2.70 -9.17 10.70
N SER A 77 1.54 -9.26 10.06
CA SER A 77 1.44 -9.66 8.65
C SER A 77 1.97 -8.57 7.72
N LEU A 78 1.77 -7.30 8.07
CA LEU A 78 2.33 -6.17 7.34
C LEU A 78 3.87 -6.14 7.45
N ASP A 79 4.43 -6.53 8.61
CA ASP A 79 5.88 -6.65 8.82
C ASP A 79 6.48 -7.76 7.94
N THR A 80 5.81 -8.89 7.85
CA THR A 80 6.21 -9.99 6.96
C THR A 80 6.15 -9.56 5.50
N LEU A 81 5.09 -8.87 5.08
CA LEU A 81 4.94 -8.38 3.71
C LEU A 81 6.08 -7.44 3.30
N GLN A 82 6.59 -6.58 4.21
CA GLN A 82 7.72 -5.66 3.91
C GLN A 82 8.98 -6.44 3.51
N SER A 83 9.17 -7.65 4.02
CA SER A 83 10.34 -8.51 3.74
C SER A 83 10.07 -9.64 2.75
N ASP A 84 8.91 -9.63 2.09
CA ASP A 84 8.53 -10.69 1.14
C ASP A 84 9.29 -10.53 -0.18
N ASP A 85 10.21 -11.46 -0.45
CA ASP A 85 11.05 -11.47 -1.66
C ASP A 85 10.24 -11.60 -2.97
N ARG A 86 8.98 -11.99 -2.89
CA ARG A 86 8.08 -12.09 -4.04
C ARG A 86 7.67 -10.72 -4.60
N ILE A 87 7.88 -9.63 -3.82
CA ILE A 87 7.54 -8.24 -4.19
C ILE A 87 8.76 -7.34 -3.97
N ASN A 88 9.73 -7.42 -4.88
CA ASN A 88 11.06 -6.82 -4.72
C ASN A 88 11.09 -5.28 -4.61
N ASN A 89 10.09 -4.59 -5.16
CA ASN A 89 10.05 -3.13 -5.20
C ASN A 89 9.01 -2.54 -4.23
N LEU A 90 8.61 -3.30 -3.20
CA LEU A 90 7.68 -2.83 -2.20
C LEU A 90 8.36 -1.92 -1.16
N LYS A 91 7.67 -0.86 -0.77
CA LYS A 91 7.98 -0.08 0.43
C LYS A 91 6.72 0.15 1.26
N VAL A 92 6.76 -0.27 2.50
CA VAL A 92 5.68 -0.06 3.47
C VAL A 92 6.07 1.07 4.43
N PHE A 93 5.14 1.98 4.64
CA PHE A 93 5.23 3.07 5.60
C PHE A 93 4.07 2.97 6.62
N PRO A 94 4.30 2.35 7.79
CA PRO A 94 3.32 2.37 8.88
C PRO A 94 3.39 3.73 9.59
N ILE A 95 2.41 4.58 9.33
CA ILE A 95 2.35 5.96 9.80
C ILE A 95 1.46 6.04 11.04
N ASN A 96 2.06 6.31 12.20
CA ASN A 96 1.32 6.53 13.45
C ASN A 96 0.63 7.90 13.42
N ILE A 97 -0.70 7.89 13.56
CA ILE A 97 -1.54 9.09 13.67
C ILE A 97 -2.15 9.28 15.07
N GLY A 98 -1.75 8.44 16.04
CA GLY A 98 -2.28 8.44 17.39
C GLY A 98 -1.78 9.60 18.27
N GLN A 99 -0.97 10.52 17.72
CA GLN A 99 -0.32 11.63 18.46
C GLN A 99 0.57 11.15 19.62
N GLU A 100 1.18 9.99 19.42
CA GLU A 100 1.98 9.31 20.42
C GLU A 100 3.47 9.56 20.19
N ASN A 101 4.25 9.44 21.26
CA ASN A 101 5.69 9.57 21.15
C ASN A 101 6.36 8.28 20.63
N LEU A 102 7.60 8.42 20.18
CA LEU A 102 8.40 7.31 19.65
C LEU A 102 8.53 6.14 20.65
N SER A 103 8.59 6.43 21.98
CA SER A 103 8.73 5.37 23.00
C SER A 103 7.54 4.43 23.02
N LYS A 104 6.31 4.96 22.92
CA LYS A 104 5.09 4.13 22.86
C LYS A 104 5.06 3.26 21.58
N SER A 105 5.43 3.82 20.44
CA SER A 105 5.50 3.08 19.19
C SER A 105 6.57 1.97 19.25
N ARG A 106 7.71 2.21 19.89
CA ARG A 106 8.77 1.19 20.10
C ARG A 106 8.29 0.05 21.02
N ILE A 107 7.57 0.37 22.10
CA ILE A 107 7.00 -0.64 22.99
C ILE A 107 6.01 -1.51 22.21
N PHE A 108 5.10 -0.89 21.46
CA PHE A 108 4.14 -1.56 20.60
C PHE A 108 4.81 -2.52 19.60
N TYR A 109 5.85 -2.06 18.89
CA TYR A 109 6.62 -2.88 17.95
C TYR A 109 7.29 -4.07 18.64
N LYS A 110 7.90 -3.82 19.79
CA LYS A 110 8.55 -4.88 20.60
C LYS A 110 7.55 -5.95 21.07
N GLU A 111 6.37 -5.54 21.53
CA GLU A 111 5.32 -6.46 21.99
C GLU A 111 4.80 -7.35 20.85
N LEU A 112 4.78 -6.85 19.61
CA LEU A 112 4.31 -7.58 18.43
C LEU A 112 5.42 -8.29 17.65
N GLY A 113 6.69 -8.14 18.07
CA GLY A 113 7.83 -8.76 17.39
C GLY A 113 8.14 -8.14 16.01
N ILE A 114 7.77 -6.88 15.77
CA ILE A 114 8.00 -6.19 14.49
C ILE A 114 9.50 -5.94 14.29
N GLN A 115 10.03 -6.33 13.14
CA GLN A 115 11.47 -6.27 12.81
C GLN A 115 11.79 -5.57 11.50
N ASN A 116 10.91 -5.62 10.51
CA ASN A 116 11.15 -5.16 9.14
C ASN A 116 10.57 -3.77 8.86
N LEU A 117 9.65 -3.32 9.71
CA LEU A 117 8.98 -2.02 9.58
C LEU A 117 9.70 -0.93 10.38
N ASP A 118 9.97 0.20 9.75
CA ASP A 118 10.35 1.43 10.44
C ASP A 118 9.13 2.16 11.03
N ILE A 119 9.38 3.12 11.94
CA ILE A 119 8.33 3.91 12.60
C ILE A 119 8.26 5.29 11.93
N TYR A 120 7.05 5.67 11.51
CA TYR A 120 6.75 6.97 10.91
C TYR A 120 5.58 7.65 11.64
N PHE A 121 5.46 8.97 11.47
CA PHE A 121 4.48 9.80 12.16
C PHE A 121 3.83 10.83 11.25
N ASP A 122 2.53 11.02 11.42
CA ASP A 122 1.76 12.19 10.97
C ASP A 122 1.16 12.88 12.19
N SER A 123 2.01 13.47 13.02
CA SER A 123 1.63 14.07 14.32
C SER A 123 0.63 15.22 14.19
N SER A 124 0.61 15.90 13.06
CA SER A 124 -0.34 16.99 12.76
C SER A 124 -1.65 16.49 12.15
N ILE A 125 -1.80 15.16 11.95
CA ILE A 125 -2.93 14.52 11.29
C ILE A 125 -3.20 15.13 9.89
N THR A 126 -2.15 15.65 9.25
CA THR A 126 -2.23 16.33 7.95
C THR A 126 -2.58 15.34 6.85
N LEU A 127 -1.91 14.19 6.83
CA LEU A 127 -2.18 13.14 5.86
C LEU A 127 -3.52 12.46 6.12
N ALA A 128 -3.89 12.24 7.39
CA ALA A 128 -5.19 11.69 7.73
C ALA A 128 -6.33 12.56 7.16
N LYS A 129 -6.20 13.89 7.23
CA LYS A 129 -7.14 14.85 6.61
C LYS A 129 -7.04 14.81 5.07
N LYS A 130 -5.83 14.88 4.50
CA LYS A 130 -5.58 14.87 3.04
C LYS A 130 -6.21 13.65 2.38
N PHE A 131 -6.05 12.47 2.98
CA PHE A 131 -6.62 11.22 2.47
C PHE A 131 -8.07 10.97 2.91
N THR A 132 -8.65 11.88 3.68
CA THR A 132 -10.03 11.78 4.20
C THR A 132 -10.25 10.45 4.93
N LEU A 133 -9.30 10.10 5.83
CA LEU A 133 -9.40 8.86 6.60
C LEU A 133 -10.59 8.94 7.57
N ARG A 134 -11.36 7.84 7.62
CA ARG A 134 -12.53 7.71 8.52
C ARG A 134 -12.19 7.01 9.83
N GLY A 135 -11.00 6.39 9.90
CA GLY A 135 -10.55 5.63 11.06
C GLY A 135 -9.26 4.88 10.77
N VAL A 136 -8.79 4.14 11.75
CA VAL A 136 -7.63 3.25 11.68
C VAL A 136 -8.05 1.81 12.00
N PRO A 137 -7.40 0.80 11.37
CA PRO A 137 -6.41 0.97 10.33
C PRO A 137 -7.04 1.37 9.00
N THR A 138 -6.29 2.15 8.24
CA THR A 138 -6.59 2.39 6.83
C THR A 138 -5.28 2.29 6.05
N THR A 139 -5.28 1.50 5.00
CA THR A 139 -4.11 1.30 4.14
C THR A 139 -4.39 1.85 2.75
N ILE A 140 -3.45 2.63 2.21
CA ILE A 140 -3.54 3.20 0.86
C ILE A 140 -2.39 2.64 0.03
N LEU A 141 -2.71 2.16 -1.17
CA LEU A 141 -1.76 1.53 -2.08
C LEU A 141 -1.49 2.43 -3.27
N PHE A 142 -0.20 2.68 -3.53
CA PHE A 142 0.28 3.50 -4.64
C PHE A 142 1.10 2.66 -5.60
N ASN A 143 0.82 2.79 -6.89
CA ASN A 143 1.59 2.16 -7.94
C ASN A 143 2.95 2.85 -8.18
N LYS A 144 3.78 2.31 -9.07
CA LYS A 144 5.11 2.85 -9.40
C LYS A 144 5.10 4.29 -9.93
N LYS A 145 3.96 4.80 -10.39
CA LYS A 145 3.81 6.20 -10.82
C LYS A 145 3.48 7.15 -9.66
N GLY A 146 3.23 6.61 -8.47
CA GLY A 146 2.77 7.37 -7.31
C GLY A 146 1.27 7.67 -7.36
N GLU A 147 0.50 6.87 -8.08
CA GLU A 147 -0.95 6.99 -8.18
C GLU A 147 -1.62 6.02 -7.19
N GLU A 148 -2.55 6.54 -6.39
CA GLU A 148 -3.40 5.69 -5.56
C GLU A 148 -4.30 4.83 -6.45
N PHE A 149 -4.25 3.50 -6.26
CA PHE A 149 -5.07 2.56 -7.02
C PHE A 149 -6.01 1.72 -6.16
N ALA A 150 -5.73 1.61 -4.86
CA ALA A 150 -6.58 0.86 -3.94
C ALA A 150 -6.46 1.34 -2.49
N ARG A 151 -7.47 0.99 -1.67
CA ARG A 151 -7.46 1.16 -0.20
C ARG A 151 -7.93 -0.11 0.48
N VAL A 152 -7.38 -0.37 1.65
CA VAL A 152 -7.95 -1.30 2.63
C VAL A 152 -8.51 -0.47 3.78
N ILE A 153 -9.81 -0.64 4.08
CA ILE A 153 -10.51 0.09 5.15
C ILE A 153 -10.83 -0.88 6.27
N GLY A 154 -10.06 -0.82 7.35
CA GLY A 154 -10.03 -1.83 8.41
C GLY A 154 -8.89 -2.82 8.20
N SER A 155 -8.73 -3.78 9.13
CA SER A 155 -7.64 -4.76 9.12
C SER A 155 -7.86 -5.87 8.09
N ILE A 156 -6.75 -6.38 7.56
CA ILE A 156 -6.66 -7.62 6.78
C ILE A 156 -5.42 -8.41 7.20
N ASP A 157 -5.35 -9.66 6.78
CA ASP A 157 -4.10 -10.40 6.79
C ASP A 157 -3.31 -10.08 5.51
N PHE A 158 -2.19 -9.35 5.66
CA PHE A 158 -1.32 -8.99 4.53
C PHE A 158 -0.50 -10.18 4.00
N ASN A 159 -0.53 -11.34 4.70
CA ASN A 159 0.06 -12.60 4.22
C ASN A 159 -0.91 -13.42 3.36
N ASP A 160 -2.14 -12.92 3.14
CA ASP A 160 -3.11 -13.60 2.28
C ASP A 160 -2.53 -13.78 0.87
N GLU A 161 -2.55 -15.02 0.38
CA GLU A 161 -1.94 -15.38 -0.92
C GLU A 161 -2.63 -14.71 -2.11
N GLU A 162 -3.95 -14.49 -2.05
CA GLU A 162 -4.66 -13.77 -3.10
C GLU A 162 -4.22 -12.30 -3.13
N PHE A 163 -4.05 -11.68 -1.93
CA PHE A 163 -3.56 -10.32 -1.82
C PHE A 163 -2.13 -10.18 -2.37
N ILE A 164 -1.21 -11.06 -1.96
CA ILE A 164 0.19 -11.05 -2.42
C ILE A 164 0.25 -11.27 -3.93
N ASN A 165 -0.46 -12.25 -4.45
CA ASN A 165 -0.50 -12.52 -5.89
C ASN A 165 -1.06 -11.34 -6.68
N TRP A 166 -2.09 -10.68 -6.17
CA TRP A 166 -2.64 -9.48 -6.77
C TRP A 166 -1.66 -8.30 -6.75
N LEU A 167 -0.93 -8.07 -5.64
CA LEU A 167 0.08 -7.02 -5.55
C LEU A 167 1.21 -7.17 -6.57
N LYS A 168 1.58 -8.39 -6.94
CA LYS A 168 2.65 -8.65 -7.94
C LYS A 168 2.37 -8.01 -9.30
N TYR A 169 1.11 -7.79 -9.67
CA TYR A 169 0.77 -7.11 -10.92
C TYR A 169 1.15 -5.62 -10.92
N PHE A 170 1.37 -5.04 -9.75
CA PHE A 170 1.74 -3.62 -9.59
C PHE A 170 3.22 -3.43 -9.23
N ASN A 171 3.96 -4.55 -9.03
CA ASN A 171 5.38 -4.56 -8.64
C ASN A 171 6.34 -4.37 -9.82
#